data_90975bdcf48f1785901f6747755deb9d
#
_entry.id   90975bdcf48f1785901f6747755deb9d
#
_cell.length_a   1.000
_cell.length_b   1.000
_cell.length_c   1.000
_cell.angle_alpha   90.00
_cell.angle_beta   90.00
_cell.angle_gamma   90.00
#
_symmetry.space_group_name_H-M   'P 1'
#
loop_
_entity.id
_entity.type
_entity.pdbx_description
1 polymer ?
#
loop_
_entity_poly.entity_id
_entity_poly.type
_entity_poly.pdbx_seq_one_letter_code
_entity_poly.pdbx_strand_id
1 'polypeptide(L)'
;NTKHKMRKTFILTAAFFLAVTFATSCGGNQGKADGGDSLKFDSVKIDSTLSLTSDTAGPRCHVSLSLTYAEGKNADLINDSIIRSGVLSPDYFSITTQKITPREAVDSFVTRYLSEYKQTYGEIYKADKGHGASYNCEYLLKTYVMQENDKYYAYVANVYMYGGGAHGNSVTIVRNIDAATGKIVSLTDLFVPGYEQELNNLILKALCDKYEVADLKGLQDKTVFMGIDVYAPDNFIIGDGDITFIYSPDEIASHAEGEIRVTLKNSDMERLMKK
;
A
#
# COMPACT_ATOMS: atom_id res chain seq x y z
N ASN A 1 -18.69 -72.77 -0.70
CA ASN A 1 -19.88 -72.25 0.03
C ASN A 1 -19.45 -71.43 1.25
N THR A 2 -19.38 -70.20 1.12
CA THR A 2 -19.72 -69.26 2.21
C THR A 2 -19.73 -67.81 1.64
N LYS A 3 -20.94 -67.27 1.56
CA LYS A 3 -21.21 -65.93 1.12
C LYS A 3 -20.73 -64.94 2.18
N HIS A 4 -19.77 -64.05 1.87
CA HIS A 4 -19.41 -62.90 2.70
C HIS A 4 -20.23 -61.67 2.27
N LYS A 5 -21.10 -61.27 3.17
CA LYS A 5 -22.01 -60.12 3.06
C LYS A 5 -21.26 -58.85 3.46
N MET A 6 -20.88 -58.00 2.48
CA MET A 6 -20.29 -56.68 2.78
C MET A 6 -21.36 -55.75 3.30
N ARG A 7 -21.18 -55.30 4.56
CA ARG A 7 -21.96 -54.23 5.15
C ARG A 7 -21.40 -52.89 4.65
N LYS A 8 -22.19 -52.12 3.94
CA LYS A 8 -21.93 -50.72 3.64
C LYS A 8 -22.15 -49.87 4.89
N THR A 9 -21.10 -49.35 5.47
CA THR A 9 -21.18 -48.35 6.55
C THR A 9 -21.31 -46.98 5.92
N PHE A 10 -22.49 -46.37 6.06
CA PHE A 10 -22.72 -44.97 5.76
C PHE A 10 -22.09 -44.12 6.85
N ILE A 11 -21.02 -43.34 6.53
CA ILE A 11 -20.50 -42.31 7.40
C ILE A 11 -21.26 -41.03 7.12
N LEU A 12 -22.10 -40.64 8.05
CA LEU A 12 -22.82 -39.39 8.05
C LEU A 12 -21.87 -38.30 8.57
N THR A 13 -21.31 -37.49 7.71
CA THR A 13 -20.52 -36.27 8.10
C THR A 13 -21.52 -35.19 8.49
N ALA A 14 -21.66 -34.97 9.80
CA ALA A 14 -22.39 -33.83 10.33
C ALA A 14 -21.53 -32.56 10.13
N ALA A 15 -22.00 -31.65 9.30
CA ALA A 15 -21.44 -30.32 9.19
C ALA A 15 -21.85 -29.50 10.44
N PHE A 16 -20.89 -29.19 11.28
CA PHE A 16 -21.05 -28.27 12.40
C PHE A 16 -21.03 -26.83 11.87
N PHE A 17 -22.19 -26.22 11.77
CA PHE A 17 -22.30 -24.77 11.61
C PHE A 17 -22.02 -24.11 12.97
N LEU A 18 -20.83 -23.50 13.11
CA LEU A 18 -20.52 -22.66 14.24
C LEU A 18 -21.14 -21.29 14.01
N ALA A 19 -22.31 -21.05 14.60
CA ALA A 19 -22.93 -19.73 14.65
C ALA A 19 -22.16 -18.89 15.69
N VAL A 20 -21.33 -17.95 15.24
CA VAL A 20 -20.72 -16.95 16.10
C VAL A 20 -21.77 -15.85 16.35
N THR A 21 -22.41 -15.90 17.50
CA THR A 21 -23.25 -14.81 17.99
C THR A 21 -22.37 -13.68 18.50
N PHE A 22 -22.33 -12.57 17.80
CA PHE A 22 -21.79 -11.32 18.33
C PHE A 22 -22.73 -10.79 19.41
N ALA A 23 -22.30 -10.88 20.67
CA ALA A 23 -22.96 -10.18 21.76
C ALA A 23 -22.62 -8.68 21.64
N THR A 24 -23.60 -7.88 21.24
CA THR A 24 -23.53 -6.42 21.34
C THR A 24 -23.65 -6.04 22.83
N SER A 25 -22.50 -5.68 23.43
CA SER A 25 -22.48 -5.05 24.75
C SER A 25 -22.88 -3.58 24.59
N CYS A 26 -24.14 -3.25 24.84
CA CYS A 26 -24.59 -1.89 25.09
C CYS A 26 -24.14 -1.46 26.48
N GLY A 27 -23.01 -0.78 26.58
CA GLY A 27 -22.61 0.02 27.74
C GLY A 27 -22.98 1.47 27.46
N GLY A 28 -24.11 1.93 28.04
CA GLY A 28 -24.56 3.30 27.89
C GLY A 28 -23.66 4.29 28.60
N ASN A 29 -23.19 5.29 27.85
CA ASN A 29 -22.86 6.61 28.37
C ASN A 29 -23.53 7.64 27.46
N GLN A 30 -24.59 8.30 27.98
CA GLN A 30 -25.26 9.40 27.30
C GLN A 30 -24.33 10.63 27.32
N GLY A 31 -23.36 10.69 26.43
CA GLY A 31 -22.72 11.91 26.00
C GLY A 31 -23.55 12.47 24.85
N LYS A 32 -23.92 13.75 24.92
CA LYS A 32 -24.68 14.49 23.93
C LYS A 32 -24.25 14.12 22.50
N ALA A 33 -25.21 13.69 21.69
CA ALA A 33 -25.05 13.56 20.26
C ALA A 33 -24.84 14.97 19.70
N ASP A 34 -23.59 15.33 19.54
CA ASP A 34 -23.21 16.40 18.61
C ASP A 34 -23.33 15.78 17.23
N GLY A 35 -24.38 16.13 16.51
CA GLY A 35 -24.67 15.67 15.15
C GLY A 35 -23.70 16.31 14.16
N GLY A 36 -22.44 16.20 14.44
CA GLY A 36 -21.36 16.69 13.60
C GLY A 36 -20.92 15.57 12.63
N ASP A 37 -20.89 15.91 11.40
CA ASP A 37 -20.39 15.24 10.20
C ASP A 37 -18.91 14.83 10.38
N SER A 38 -18.65 13.90 11.30
CA SER A 38 -17.29 13.44 11.63
C SER A 38 -16.73 12.59 10.50
N LEU A 39 -15.50 12.87 10.11
CA LEU A 39 -14.77 12.05 9.14
C LEU A 39 -14.64 10.61 9.66
N LYS A 40 -15.00 9.66 8.82
CA LYS A 40 -14.87 8.21 9.05
C LYS A 40 -14.20 7.56 7.87
N PHE A 41 -13.70 6.36 8.06
CA PHE A 41 -13.07 5.58 6.99
C PHE A 41 -13.74 4.21 6.88
N ASP A 42 -14.02 3.78 5.66
CA ASP A 42 -14.48 2.45 5.30
C ASP A 42 -13.60 1.88 4.18
N SER A 43 -13.85 0.69 3.68
CA SER A 43 -13.05 0.07 2.63
C SER A 43 -13.89 -0.59 1.55
N VAL A 44 -13.52 -0.36 0.29
CA VAL A 44 -14.00 -1.14 -0.84
C VAL A 44 -13.01 -2.28 -1.11
N LYS A 45 -13.55 -3.49 -1.30
CA LYS A 45 -12.75 -4.69 -1.56
C LYS A 45 -13.18 -5.35 -2.86
N ILE A 46 -12.19 -5.86 -3.58
CA ILE A 46 -12.38 -6.67 -4.77
C ILE A 46 -11.32 -7.77 -4.80
N ASP A 47 -11.71 -8.93 -5.26
CA ASP A 47 -10.83 -10.07 -5.53
C ASP A 47 -11.21 -10.63 -6.90
N SER A 48 -10.26 -10.71 -7.82
CA SER A 48 -10.50 -11.08 -9.20
C SER A 48 -9.33 -11.85 -9.79
N THR A 49 -9.62 -12.84 -10.61
CA THR A 49 -8.61 -13.63 -11.30
C THR A 49 -8.97 -13.77 -12.77
N LEU A 50 -8.01 -13.49 -13.65
CA LEU A 50 -8.12 -13.73 -15.09
C LEU A 50 -7.13 -14.79 -15.52
N SER A 51 -7.63 -15.89 -16.12
CA SER A 51 -6.78 -16.91 -16.74
C SER A 51 -6.58 -16.62 -18.23
N LEU A 52 -5.37 -16.86 -18.76
CA LEU A 52 -5.09 -16.70 -20.19
C LEU A 52 -5.73 -17.79 -21.04
N THR A 53 -6.05 -18.94 -20.44
CA THR A 53 -6.66 -20.08 -21.10
C THR A 53 -7.81 -20.66 -20.28
N SER A 54 -8.58 -21.60 -20.87
CA SER A 54 -9.58 -22.39 -20.16
C SER A 54 -8.98 -23.49 -19.28
N ASP A 55 -7.68 -23.76 -19.42
CA ASP A 55 -6.96 -24.71 -18.56
C ASP A 55 -6.71 -24.08 -17.18
N THR A 56 -7.16 -24.76 -16.12
CA THR A 56 -6.99 -24.31 -14.73
C THR A 56 -5.52 -24.32 -14.28
N ALA A 57 -4.64 -25.05 -14.96
CA ALA A 57 -3.20 -25.05 -14.75
C ALA A 57 -2.46 -23.96 -15.55
N GLY A 58 -3.18 -23.26 -16.46
CA GLY A 58 -2.62 -22.20 -17.28
C GLY A 58 -2.28 -20.93 -16.49
N PRO A 59 -1.51 -20.02 -17.11
CA PRO A 59 -1.13 -18.76 -16.50
C PRO A 59 -2.34 -17.90 -16.17
N ARG A 60 -2.24 -17.20 -15.04
CA ARG A 60 -3.31 -16.32 -14.53
C ARG A 60 -2.75 -15.10 -13.86
N CYS A 61 -3.54 -14.05 -13.84
CA CYS A 61 -3.31 -12.86 -13.04
C CYS A 61 -4.36 -12.80 -11.94
N HIS A 62 -3.91 -12.71 -10.69
CA HIS A 62 -4.73 -12.51 -9.50
C HIS A 62 -4.58 -11.08 -9.02
N VAL A 63 -5.70 -10.38 -8.81
CA VAL A 63 -5.75 -9.01 -8.31
C VAL A 63 -6.66 -8.96 -7.09
N SER A 64 -6.10 -8.60 -5.93
CA SER A 64 -6.85 -8.42 -4.69
C SER A 64 -6.60 -7.04 -4.11
N LEU A 65 -7.65 -6.25 -3.99
CA LEU A 65 -7.61 -4.87 -3.51
C LEU A 65 -8.48 -4.69 -2.27
N SER A 66 -7.95 -3.95 -1.29
CA SER A 66 -8.71 -3.39 -0.18
C SER A 66 -8.33 -1.92 -0.06
N LEU A 67 -9.13 -1.04 -0.67
CA LEU A 67 -8.92 0.41 -0.71
C LEU A 67 -9.77 1.06 0.39
N THR A 68 -9.11 1.68 1.36
CA THR A 68 -9.75 2.51 2.38
C THR A 68 -10.13 3.85 1.78
N TYR A 69 -11.31 4.35 2.10
CA TYR A 69 -11.84 5.64 1.63
C TYR A 69 -12.53 6.40 2.76
N ALA A 70 -12.63 7.71 2.60
CA ALA A 70 -13.24 8.61 3.56
C ALA A 70 -14.75 8.71 3.36
N GLU A 71 -15.49 8.89 4.48
CA GLU A 71 -16.92 9.25 4.54
C GLU A 71 -17.12 10.46 5.46
N GLY A 72 -18.13 11.27 5.20
CA GLY A 72 -18.47 12.46 5.99
C GLY A 72 -17.80 13.73 5.46
N LYS A 73 -17.40 14.63 6.35
CA LYS A 73 -16.90 15.96 5.98
C LYS A 73 -15.60 15.87 5.18
N ASN A 74 -15.51 16.61 4.09
CA ASN A 74 -14.38 16.64 3.16
C ASN A 74 -14.06 15.29 2.46
N ALA A 75 -14.89 14.27 2.61
CA ALA A 75 -14.66 12.94 2.07
C ALA A 75 -14.38 12.94 0.56
N ASP A 76 -15.12 13.72 -0.22
CA ASP A 76 -14.94 13.84 -1.68
C ASP A 76 -13.54 14.34 -2.03
N LEU A 77 -13.01 15.34 -1.31
CA LEU A 77 -11.68 15.91 -1.56
C LEU A 77 -10.58 14.92 -1.16
N ILE A 78 -10.75 14.25 -0.03
CA ILE A 78 -9.82 13.24 0.46
C ILE A 78 -9.77 12.07 -0.51
N ASN A 79 -10.92 11.54 -0.94
CA ASN A 79 -11.01 10.41 -1.85
C ASN A 79 -10.42 10.74 -3.22
N ASP A 80 -10.70 11.93 -3.76
CA ASP A 80 -10.08 12.37 -5.02
C ASP A 80 -8.55 12.47 -4.89
N SER A 81 -8.04 13.01 -3.78
CA SER A 81 -6.61 13.05 -3.48
C SER A 81 -6.00 11.65 -3.39
N ILE A 82 -6.63 10.70 -2.70
CA ILE A 82 -6.18 9.31 -2.59
C ILE A 82 -6.10 8.65 -3.96
N ILE A 83 -7.18 8.72 -4.74
CA ILE A 83 -7.28 8.06 -6.05
C ILE A 83 -6.21 8.57 -7.01
N ARG A 84 -5.88 9.89 -6.96
CA ARG A 84 -4.89 10.53 -7.84
C ARG A 84 -3.46 10.51 -7.32
N SER A 85 -3.23 9.96 -6.14
CA SER A 85 -1.92 10.00 -5.46
C SER A 85 -0.92 8.96 -5.93
N GLY A 86 -1.31 8.07 -6.87
CA GLY A 86 -0.47 6.97 -7.32
C GLY A 86 -0.44 5.76 -6.36
N VAL A 87 -1.33 5.69 -5.36
CA VAL A 87 -1.47 4.50 -4.50
C VAL A 87 -2.01 3.29 -5.26
N LEU A 88 -2.78 3.53 -6.33
CA LEU A 88 -3.13 2.52 -7.33
C LEU A 88 -2.06 2.54 -8.43
N SER A 89 -1.16 1.59 -8.45
CA SER A 89 -0.05 1.48 -9.41
C SER A 89 -0.23 0.26 -10.32
N PRO A 90 -0.18 0.41 -11.66
CA PRO A 90 0.10 1.62 -12.44
C PRO A 90 -0.90 2.75 -12.22
N ASP A 91 -0.41 3.99 -12.27
CA ASP A 91 -1.26 5.17 -12.08
C ASP A 91 -2.09 5.46 -13.33
N TYR A 92 -3.38 5.15 -13.24
CA TYR A 92 -4.36 5.38 -14.31
C TYR A 92 -5.17 6.67 -14.11
N PHE A 93 -5.04 7.34 -12.98
CA PHE A 93 -5.99 8.36 -12.54
C PHE A 93 -5.40 9.76 -12.35
N SER A 94 -4.09 9.92 -12.14
CA SER A 94 -3.46 11.22 -11.83
C SER A 94 -3.72 12.30 -12.89
N ILE A 95 -3.77 11.91 -14.16
CA ILE A 95 -3.96 12.82 -15.30
C ILE A 95 -5.44 13.04 -15.68
N THR A 96 -6.39 12.31 -15.08
CA THR A 96 -7.80 12.46 -15.41
C THR A 96 -8.41 13.63 -14.63
N THR A 97 -9.32 14.38 -15.24
CA THR A 97 -10.09 15.44 -14.58
C THR A 97 -11.50 14.99 -14.21
N GLN A 98 -11.87 13.77 -14.60
CA GLN A 98 -13.19 13.22 -14.32
C GLN A 98 -13.30 12.86 -12.84
N LYS A 99 -14.37 13.31 -12.19
CA LYS A 99 -14.70 12.89 -10.83
C LYS A 99 -15.07 11.40 -10.82
N ILE A 100 -14.45 10.63 -9.95
CA ILE A 100 -14.62 9.18 -9.83
C ILE A 100 -14.77 8.79 -8.36
N THR A 101 -15.71 7.92 -8.05
CA THR A 101 -15.89 7.40 -6.70
C THR A 101 -14.83 6.33 -6.39
N PRO A 102 -14.54 6.06 -5.09
CA PRO A 102 -13.61 4.99 -4.71
C PRO A 102 -13.98 3.62 -5.29
N ARG A 103 -15.26 3.30 -5.34
CA ARG A 103 -15.74 2.05 -5.93
C ARG A 103 -15.46 1.97 -7.44
N GLU A 104 -15.83 3.03 -8.18
CA GLU A 104 -15.57 3.10 -9.62
C GLU A 104 -14.07 3.08 -9.94
N ALA A 105 -13.23 3.71 -9.10
CA ALA A 105 -11.78 3.69 -9.26
C ALA A 105 -11.22 2.27 -9.11
N VAL A 106 -11.65 1.52 -8.10
CA VAL A 106 -11.24 0.13 -7.88
C VAL A 106 -11.71 -0.77 -9.02
N ASP A 107 -12.98 -0.69 -9.43
CA ASP A 107 -13.55 -1.49 -10.52
C ASP A 107 -12.84 -1.19 -11.86
N SER A 108 -12.59 0.09 -12.15
CA SER A 108 -11.86 0.53 -13.34
C SER A 108 -10.40 0.07 -13.34
N PHE A 109 -9.72 0.21 -12.19
CA PHE A 109 -8.34 -0.25 -12.04
C PHE A 109 -8.21 -1.73 -12.35
N VAL A 110 -9.03 -2.58 -11.69
CA VAL A 110 -8.98 -4.04 -11.85
C VAL A 110 -9.30 -4.45 -13.29
N THR A 111 -10.34 -3.85 -13.88
CA THR A 111 -10.72 -4.13 -15.26
C THR A 111 -9.58 -3.81 -16.22
N ARG A 112 -8.96 -2.65 -16.06
CA ARG A 112 -7.86 -2.21 -16.92
C ARG A 112 -6.61 -3.07 -16.70
N TYR A 113 -6.22 -3.31 -15.48
CA TYR A 113 -5.05 -4.12 -15.12
C TYR A 113 -5.14 -5.54 -15.72
N LEU A 114 -6.29 -6.21 -15.53
CA LEU A 114 -6.51 -7.55 -16.09
C LEU A 114 -6.60 -7.54 -17.62
N SER A 115 -7.16 -6.48 -18.22
CA SER A 115 -7.19 -6.34 -19.68
C SER A 115 -5.77 -6.17 -20.26
N GLU A 116 -4.95 -5.35 -19.65
CA GLU A 116 -3.54 -5.14 -20.06
C GLU A 116 -2.73 -6.44 -19.90
N TYR A 117 -2.92 -7.19 -18.81
CA TYR A 117 -2.34 -8.51 -18.64
C TYR A 117 -2.71 -9.46 -19.79
N LYS A 118 -4.00 -9.54 -20.13
CA LYS A 118 -4.47 -10.39 -21.22
C LYS A 118 -3.92 -9.97 -22.58
N GLN A 119 -3.86 -8.68 -22.86
CA GLN A 119 -3.31 -8.13 -24.10
C GLN A 119 -1.81 -8.41 -24.22
N THR A 120 -1.06 -8.22 -23.14
CA THR A 120 0.39 -8.37 -23.13
C THR A 120 0.79 -9.85 -23.26
N TYR A 121 0.21 -10.71 -22.44
CA TYR A 121 0.68 -12.10 -22.33
C TYR A 121 -0.12 -13.11 -23.16
N GLY A 122 -1.35 -12.77 -23.59
CA GLY A 122 -2.23 -13.70 -24.28
C GLY A 122 -1.64 -14.24 -25.59
N GLU A 123 -1.07 -13.37 -26.41
CA GLU A 123 -0.46 -13.78 -27.68
C GLU A 123 0.91 -14.43 -27.48
N ILE A 124 1.70 -13.91 -26.53
CA ILE A 124 3.02 -14.46 -26.22
C ILE A 124 2.88 -15.90 -25.71
N TYR A 125 1.95 -16.16 -24.80
CA TYR A 125 1.70 -17.50 -24.27
C TYR A 125 1.19 -18.48 -25.33
N LYS A 126 0.41 -18.04 -26.31
CA LYS A 126 0.00 -18.89 -27.44
C LYS A 126 1.20 -19.38 -28.26
N ALA A 127 2.21 -18.53 -28.41
CA ALA A 127 3.43 -18.84 -29.14
C ALA A 127 4.43 -19.67 -28.32
N ASP A 128 4.47 -19.49 -27.01
CA ASP A 128 5.42 -20.16 -26.10
C ASP A 128 4.73 -20.70 -24.84
N LYS A 129 4.10 -21.86 -24.96
CA LYS A 129 3.45 -22.54 -23.84
C LYS A 129 4.41 -23.19 -22.84
N GLY A 130 5.67 -23.36 -23.21
CA GLY A 130 6.70 -24.00 -22.38
C GLY A 130 7.08 -23.22 -21.13
N HIS A 131 6.86 -21.90 -21.14
CA HIS A 131 7.21 -21.01 -20.04
C HIS A 131 5.98 -20.44 -19.31
N GLY A 132 4.90 -21.21 -19.23
CA GLY A 132 3.63 -20.75 -18.66
C GLY A 132 3.74 -20.10 -17.27
N ALA A 133 4.56 -20.64 -16.39
CA ALA A 133 4.77 -20.08 -15.03
C ALA A 133 5.29 -18.64 -15.05
N SER A 134 6.10 -18.25 -16.05
CA SER A 134 6.64 -16.90 -16.21
C SER A 134 5.61 -15.84 -16.56
N TYR A 135 4.39 -16.25 -16.90
CA TYR A 135 3.29 -15.34 -17.21
C TYR A 135 2.26 -15.23 -16.08
N ASN A 136 2.52 -15.84 -14.93
CA ASN A 136 1.70 -15.60 -13.74
C ASN A 136 1.92 -14.19 -13.23
N CYS A 137 0.84 -13.58 -12.77
CA CYS A 137 0.85 -12.22 -12.22
C CYS A 137 0.03 -12.18 -10.93
N GLU A 138 0.48 -11.42 -9.95
CA GLU A 138 -0.26 -11.13 -8.74
C GLU A 138 -0.12 -9.65 -8.39
N TYR A 139 -1.23 -9.02 -8.02
CA TYR A 139 -1.28 -7.66 -7.52
C TYR A 139 -2.15 -7.62 -6.27
N LEU A 140 -1.53 -7.34 -5.13
CA LEU A 140 -2.22 -7.23 -3.84
C LEU A 140 -2.05 -5.81 -3.32
N LEU A 141 -3.16 -5.15 -3.00
CA LEU A 141 -3.17 -3.83 -2.36
C LEU A 141 -4.00 -3.88 -1.10
N LYS A 142 -3.44 -3.43 -0.01
CA LYS A 142 -4.16 -3.16 1.23
C LYS A 142 -3.81 -1.78 1.73
N THR A 143 -4.82 -0.94 1.93
CA THR A 143 -4.64 0.39 2.48
C THR A 143 -5.28 0.52 3.86
N TYR A 144 -4.78 1.45 4.65
CA TYR A 144 -5.33 1.83 5.95
C TYR A 144 -4.91 3.27 6.28
N VAL A 145 -5.54 3.83 7.29
CA VAL A 145 -5.26 5.19 7.76
C VAL A 145 -4.69 5.11 9.17
N MET A 146 -3.60 5.82 9.40
CA MET A 146 -3.03 6.09 10.72
C MET A 146 -3.25 7.56 11.05
N GLN A 147 -3.61 7.85 12.29
CA GLN A 147 -3.70 9.22 12.80
C GLN A 147 -2.73 9.34 13.97
N GLU A 148 -1.55 9.87 13.69
CA GLU A 148 -0.48 10.09 14.67
C GLU A 148 -0.61 11.46 15.36
N ASN A 149 -1.38 12.39 14.75
CA ASN A 149 -1.63 13.74 15.26
C ASN A 149 -2.99 14.27 14.76
N ASP A 150 -3.48 15.37 15.34
CA ASP A 150 -4.81 15.93 15.02
C ASP A 150 -4.87 16.64 13.65
N LYS A 151 -3.73 16.96 13.05
CA LYS A 151 -3.63 17.77 11.83
C LYS A 151 -3.58 16.90 10.56
N TYR A 152 -2.94 15.73 10.64
CA TYR A 152 -2.65 14.91 9.47
C TYR A 152 -3.10 13.47 9.66
N TYR A 153 -3.60 12.89 8.57
CA TYR A 153 -3.78 11.46 8.43
C TYR A 153 -2.66 10.88 7.56
N ALA A 154 -1.98 9.85 8.02
CA ALA A 154 -1.09 9.07 7.17
C ALA A 154 -1.91 7.96 6.49
N TYR A 155 -2.17 8.12 5.19
CA TYR A 155 -2.78 7.09 4.36
C TYR A 155 -1.69 6.16 3.86
N VAL A 156 -1.73 4.91 4.30
CA VAL A 156 -0.70 3.91 4.00
C VAL A 156 -1.25 2.87 3.05
N ALA A 157 -0.51 2.60 1.99
CA ALA A 157 -0.80 1.56 1.00
C ALA A 157 0.35 0.54 0.97
N ASN A 158 0.05 -0.71 1.33
CA ASN A 158 0.96 -1.84 1.14
C ASN A 158 0.62 -2.51 -0.19
N VAL A 159 1.57 -2.49 -1.11
CA VAL A 159 1.43 -3.06 -2.45
C VAL A 159 2.39 -4.23 -2.59
N TYR A 160 1.89 -5.37 -3.03
CA TYR A 160 2.71 -6.48 -3.49
C TYR A 160 2.44 -6.75 -4.95
N MET A 161 3.49 -6.88 -5.73
CA MET A 161 3.43 -7.17 -7.16
C MET A 161 4.33 -8.35 -7.50
N TYR A 162 3.80 -9.31 -8.25
CA TYR A 162 4.54 -10.40 -8.83
C TYR A 162 4.23 -10.48 -10.34
N GLY A 163 5.24 -10.58 -11.17
CA GLY A 163 5.12 -10.60 -12.63
C GLY A 163 5.82 -11.80 -13.28
N GLY A 164 5.82 -12.98 -12.62
CA GLY A 164 6.39 -14.21 -13.19
C GLY A 164 7.90 -14.41 -13.03
N GLY A 165 8.55 -13.56 -12.25
CA GLY A 165 9.98 -13.67 -11.94
C GLY A 165 10.30 -14.63 -10.79
N ALA A 166 11.51 -14.54 -10.24
CA ALA A 166 11.95 -15.37 -9.11
C ALA A 166 11.24 -15.00 -7.79
N HIS A 167 10.90 -13.74 -7.61
CA HIS A 167 10.20 -13.21 -6.42
C HIS A 167 9.32 -12.01 -6.82
N GLY A 168 8.36 -11.69 -5.96
CA GLY A 168 7.58 -10.45 -6.04
C GLY A 168 8.27 -9.30 -5.32
N ASN A 169 7.73 -8.10 -5.48
CA ASN A 169 8.18 -6.90 -4.82
C ASN A 169 7.08 -6.35 -3.92
N SER A 170 7.46 -5.92 -2.71
CA SER A 170 6.57 -5.28 -1.74
C SER A 170 7.01 -3.84 -1.53
N VAL A 171 6.05 -2.91 -1.61
CA VAL A 171 6.29 -1.48 -1.45
C VAL A 171 5.29 -0.91 -0.47
N THR A 172 5.75 -0.05 0.45
CA THR A 172 4.89 0.79 1.29
C THR A 172 4.84 2.19 0.71
N ILE A 173 3.65 2.66 0.36
CA ILE A 173 3.41 4.02 -0.11
C ILE A 173 2.65 4.78 0.97
N VAL A 174 3.13 5.96 1.36
CA VAL A 174 2.45 6.83 2.31
C VAL A 174 2.06 8.14 1.65
N ARG A 175 0.84 8.61 1.95
CA ARG A 175 0.39 9.95 1.61
C ARG A 175 -0.16 10.61 2.85
N ASN A 176 0.49 11.67 3.30
CA ASN A 176 -0.03 12.47 4.40
C ASN A 176 -1.14 13.37 3.87
N ILE A 177 -2.28 13.38 4.55
CA ILE A 177 -3.47 14.14 4.16
C ILE A 177 -3.77 15.14 5.27
N ASP A 178 -3.87 16.42 4.91
CA ASP A 178 -4.30 17.46 5.83
C ASP A 178 -5.79 17.27 6.16
N ALA A 179 -6.09 17.10 7.44
CA ALA A 179 -7.45 16.77 7.92
C ALA A 179 -8.48 17.88 7.64
N ALA A 180 -8.03 19.13 7.58
CA ALA A 180 -8.91 20.28 7.35
C ALA A 180 -9.23 20.49 5.87
N THR A 181 -8.25 20.27 4.99
CA THR A 181 -8.35 20.57 3.56
C THR A 181 -8.54 19.36 2.65
N GLY A 182 -8.23 18.15 3.15
CA GLY A 182 -8.22 16.91 2.37
C GLY A 182 -7.10 16.83 1.33
N LYS A 183 -6.13 17.74 1.35
CA LYS A 183 -5.01 17.77 0.40
C LYS A 183 -3.87 16.91 0.87
N ILE A 184 -3.16 16.32 -0.09
CA ILE A 184 -1.89 15.64 0.18
C ILE A 184 -0.84 16.68 0.54
N VAL A 185 -0.07 16.37 1.58
CA VAL A 185 1.02 17.20 2.12
C VAL A 185 2.34 16.68 1.59
N SER A 186 3.08 17.55 0.92
CA SER A 186 4.42 17.30 0.40
C SER A 186 5.50 17.88 1.35
N LEU A 187 6.75 17.53 1.11
CA LEU A 187 7.87 18.13 1.85
C LEU A 187 7.92 19.66 1.67
N THR A 188 7.59 20.15 0.49
CA THR A 188 7.52 21.60 0.22
C THR A 188 6.40 22.31 0.98
N ASP A 189 5.39 21.60 1.47
CA ASP A 189 4.35 22.17 2.34
C ASP A 189 4.84 22.31 3.78
N LEU A 190 5.73 21.42 4.22
CA LEU A 190 6.26 21.36 5.58
C LEU A 190 7.49 22.25 5.77
N PHE A 191 8.38 22.31 4.80
CA PHE A 191 9.69 22.93 4.91
C PHE A 191 9.80 24.25 4.16
N VAL A 192 10.68 25.13 4.66
CA VAL A 192 11.00 26.41 4.01
C VAL A 192 11.77 26.17 2.71
N PRO A 193 11.71 27.07 1.69
CA PRO A 193 12.48 26.92 0.46
C PRO A 193 13.99 26.74 0.74
N GLY A 194 14.62 25.82 0.04
CA GLY A 194 16.06 25.51 0.17
C GLY A 194 16.41 24.58 1.32
N TYR A 195 15.41 23.83 1.85
CA TYR A 195 15.56 22.85 2.93
C TYR A 195 16.37 21.61 2.55
N GLU A 196 16.45 21.29 1.27
CA GLU A 196 16.84 19.99 0.73
C GLU A 196 18.22 19.55 1.23
N GLN A 197 19.22 20.44 1.12
CA GLN A 197 20.60 20.12 1.51
C GLN A 197 20.72 19.81 3.00
N GLU A 198 20.09 20.60 3.85
CA GLU A 198 20.18 20.41 5.31
C GLU A 198 19.38 19.20 5.74
N LEU A 199 18.21 18.95 5.16
CA LEU A 199 17.40 17.76 5.41
C LEU A 199 18.15 16.48 4.98
N ASN A 200 18.81 16.49 3.82
CA ASN A 200 19.62 15.37 3.35
C ASN A 200 20.81 15.08 4.28
N ASN A 201 21.43 16.12 4.84
CA ASN A 201 22.50 15.96 5.84
C ASN A 201 22.00 15.34 7.14
N LEU A 202 20.79 15.69 7.60
CA LEU A 202 20.17 15.08 8.78
C LEU A 202 19.84 13.59 8.53
N ILE A 203 19.32 13.27 7.35
CA ILE A 203 19.07 11.89 6.93
C ILE A 203 20.37 11.09 6.85
N LEU A 204 21.40 11.66 6.20
CA LEU A 204 22.73 11.03 6.13
C LEU A 204 23.25 10.69 7.53
N LYS A 205 23.21 11.66 8.45
CA LYS A 205 23.64 11.43 9.83
C LYS A 205 22.86 10.30 10.49
N ALA A 206 21.55 10.30 10.40
CA ALA A 206 20.70 9.27 11.00
C ALA A 206 20.96 7.87 10.41
N LEU A 207 21.25 7.80 9.11
CA LEU A 207 21.65 6.55 8.46
C LEU A 207 23.06 6.10 8.88
N CYS A 208 24.01 7.02 8.99
CA CYS A 208 25.33 6.72 9.52
C CYS A 208 25.27 6.15 10.94
N ASP A 209 24.45 6.76 11.80
CA ASP A 209 24.22 6.28 13.16
C ASP A 209 23.56 4.86 13.14
N LYS A 210 22.56 4.66 12.27
CA LYS A 210 21.87 3.36 12.13
C LYS A 210 22.78 2.23 11.65
N TYR A 211 23.68 2.53 10.71
CA TYR A 211 24.59 1.54 10.11
C TYR A 211 25.96 1.50 10.77
N GLU A 212 26.18 2.27 11.83
CA GLU A 212 27.44 2.37 12.58
C GLU A 212 28.65 2.70 11.67
N VAL A 213 28.49 3.71 10.82
CA VAL A 213 29.53 4.19 9.89
C VAL A 213 29.75 5.69 10.05
N ALA A 214 30.89 6.20 9.58
CA ALA A 214 31.28 7.58 9.81
C ALA A 214 30.66 8.56 8.78
N ASP A 215 30.42 8.12 7.56
CA ASP A 215 30.08 9.00 6.44
C ASP A 215 29.35 8.22 5.29
N LEU A 216 29.04 8.94 4.21
CA LEU A 216 28.41 8.38 3.02
C LEU A 216 29.26 7.25 2.41
N LYS A 217 30.60 7.36 2.45
CA LYS A 217 31.45 6.29 1.92
C LYS A 217 31.26 5.01 2.73
N GLY A 218 31.16 5.10 4.05
CA GLY A 218 30.86 3.95 4.91
C GLY A 218 29.49 3.31 4.61
N LEU A 219 28.47 4.11 4.27
CA LEU A 219 27.18 3.60 3.80
C LEU A 219 27.31 2.89 2.44
N GLN A 220 28.06 3.47 1.50
CA GLN A 220 28.31 2.88 0.17
C GLN A 220 29.10 1.57 0.27
N ASP A 221 30.06 1.47 1.19
CA ASP A 221 30.78 0.22 1.47
C ASP A 221 29.85 -0.89 2.01
N LYS A 222 28.70 -0.50 2.61
CA LYS A 222 27.58 -1.40 2.99
C LYS A 222 26.48 -1.51 1.93
N THR A 223 26.73 -1.07 0.70
CA THR A 223 25.81 -1.10 -0.44
C THR A 223 24.54 -0.22 -0.26
N VAL A 224 24.58 0.77 0.61
CA VAL A 224 23.53 1.77 0.79
C VAL A 224 23.93 3.06 0.05
N PHE A 225 23.05 3.64 -0.76
CA PHE A 225 23.31 4.79 -1.64
C PHE A 225 24.48 4.59 -2.62
N MET A 226 24.62 3.39 -3.17
CA MET A 226 25.66 3.08 -4.17
C MET A 226 25.50 3.95 -5.41
N GLY A 227 26.46 4.89 -5.61
CA GLY A 227 26.52 5.73 -6.82
C GLY A 227 25.46 6.82 -6.92
N ILE A 228 24.74 7.09 -5.85
CA ILE A 228 23.75 8.18 -5.75
C ILE A 228 23.99 9.00 -4.50
N ASP A 229 23.59 10.28 -4.53
CA ASP A 229 23.59 11.15 -3.37
C ASP A 229 22.43 10.86 -2.43
N VAL A 230 22.59 11.21 -1.15
CA VAL A 230 21.49 11.11 -0.17
C VAL A 230 20.41 12.14 -0.49
N TYR A 231 19.17 11.72 -0.43
CA TYR A 231 17.99 12.56 -0.65
C TYR A 231 16.87 12.20 0.33
N ALA A 232 15.98 13.15 0.61
CA ALA A 232 14.74 12.91 1.33
C ALA A 232 13.68 12.34 0.37
N PRO A 233 13.13 11.14 0.60
CA PRO A 233 12.10 10.59 -0.25
C PRO A 233 10.76 11.30 -0.02
N ASP A 234 9.89 11.35 -1.05
CA ASP A 234 8.51 11.83 -0.94
C ASP A 234 7.59 10.84 -0.17
N ASN A 235 8.15 9.73 0.24
CA ASN A 235 7.48 8.68 1.01
C ASN A 235 7.84 8.83 2.49
N PHE A 236 6.94 9.46 3.27
CA PHE A 236 7.19 9.76 4.69
C PHE A 236 5.91 9.77 5.51
N ILE A 237 6.02 9.58 6.82
CA ILE A 237 4.94 9.69 7.81
C ILE A 237 5.20 10.90 8.69
N ILE A 238 4.21 11.78 8.84
CA ILE A 238 4.23 12.88 9.81
C ILE A 238 3.67 12.33 11.12
N GLY A 239 4.57 12.12 12.10
CA GLY A 239 4.23 11.65 13.44
C GLY A 239 3.90 12.79 14.42
N ASP A 240 3.76 12.44 15.70
CA ASP A 240 3.63 13.41 16.79
C ASP A 240 5.03 13.82 17.29
N GLY A 241 5.58 14.86 16.68
CA GLY A 241 6.90 15.40 17.02
C GLY A 241 8.06 14.83 16.23
N ASP A 242 7.82 14.05 15.18
CA ASP A 242 8.83 13.53 14.26
C ASP A 242 8.31 13.34 12.84
N ILE A 243 9.23 13.04 11.92
CA ILE A 243 8.92 12.60 10.56
C ILE A 243 9.75 11.35 10.28
N THR A 244 9.07 10.27 9.83
CA THR A 244 9.71 9.04 9.39
C THR A 244 9.74 8.96 7.88
N PHE A 245 10.92 9.04 7.29
CA PHE A 245 11.19 8.84 5.87
C PHE A 245 11.30 7.35 5.56
N ILE A 246 10.74 6.92 4.43
CA ILE A 246 10.62 5.51 4.04
C ILE A 246 11.20 5.33 2.64
N TYR A 247 12.26 4.52 2.54
CA TYR A 247 12.81 4.06 1.27
C TYR A 247 12.33 2.66 0.98
N SER A 248 11.83 2.44 -0.23
CA SER A 248 11.34 1.14 -0.68
C SER A 248 12.49 0.15 -0.87
N PRO A 249 12.21 -1.17 -0.85
CA PRO A 249 13.19 -2.16 -1.30
C PRO A 249 13.74 -1.81 -2.69
N ASP A 250 15.02 -2.04 -2.91
CA ASP A 250 15.75 -1.73 -4.15
C ASP A 250 15.92 -0.22 -4.48
N GLU A 251 15.45 0.70 -3.62
CA GLU A 251 15.53 2.14 -3.88
C GLU A 251 16.93 2.70 -3.57
N ILE A 252 17.45 2.43 -2.38
CA ILE A 252 18.76 2.93 -1.95
C ILE A 252 19.73 1.82 -1.50
N ALA A 253 19.26 0.59 -1.42
CA ALA A 253 20.02 -0.59 -1.04
C ALA A 253 19.50 -1.82 -1.79
N SER A 254 20.16 -2.98 -1.62
CA SER A 254 19.72 -4.23 -2.26
C SER A 254 18.36 -4.69 -1.72
N HIS A 255 17.65 -5.52 -2.50
CA HIS A 255 16.38 -6.14 -2.10
C HIS A 255 16.44 -6.86 -0.75
N ALA A 256 17.57 -7.45 -0.41
CA ALA A 256 17.78 -8.19 0.85
C ALA A 256 17.70 -7.28 2.10
N GLU A 257 18.01 -5.98 1.97
CA GLU A 257 17.87 -5.00 3.06
C GLU A 257 16.40 -4.67 3.35
N GLY A 258 15.53 -4.87 2.34
CA GLY A 258 14.11 -4.54 2.44
C GLY A 258 13.86 -3.04 2.51
N GLU A 259 12.78 -2.65 3.23
CA GLU A 259 12.40 -1.27 3.45
C GLU A 259 13.29 -0.60 4.51
N ILE A 260 13.83 0.57 4.20
CA ILE A 260 14.68 1.33 5.13
C ILE A 260 13.91 2.55 5.63
N ARG A 261 13.81 2.68 6.96
CA ARG A 261 13.15 3.82 7.63
C ARG A 261 14.15 4.65 8.39
N VAL A 262 13.97 5.98 8.31
CA VAL A 262 14.77 7.00 9.01
C VAL A 262 13.83 7.97 9.70
N THR A 263 13.90 8.05 11.01
CA THR A 263 13.07 8.97 11.80
C THR A 263 13.90 10.15 12.28
N LEU A 264 13.44 11.35 11.97
CA LEU A 264 14.02 12.62 12.43
C LEU A 264 13.04 13.33 13.36
N LYS A 265 13.52 13.82 14.51
CA LYS A 265 12.69 14.61 15.42
C LYS A 265 12.44 16.01 14.88
N ASN A 266 11.26 16.57 15.11
CA ASN A 266 10.94 17.93 14.72
C ASN A 266 11.90 18.95 15.34
N SER A 267 12.41 18.69 16.56
CA SER A 267 13.44 19.53 17.20
C SER A 267 14.72 19.63 16.38
N ASP A 268 15.11 18.59 15.67
CA ASP A 268 16.33 18.57 14.86
C ASP A 268 16.12 19.30 13.52
N MET A 269 14.88 19.42 13.09
CA MET A 269 14.45 20.07 11.84
C MET A 269 13.81 21.46 12.07
N GLU A 270 13.78 22.00 13.30
CA GLU A 270 13.03 23.21 13.66
C GLU A 270 13.31 24.41 12.75
N ARG A 271 14.57 24.57 12.30
CA ARG A 271 14.99 25.67 11.40
C ARG A 271 14.49 25.49 9.97
N LEU A 272 14.18 24.26 9.57
CA LEU A 272 13.69 23.92 8.23
C LEU A 272 12.18 23.96 8.15
N MET A 273 11.48 23.77 9.27
CA MET A 273 10.01 23.68 9.27
C MET A 273 9.38 25.06 9.09
N LYS A 274 8.31 25.13 8.29
CA LYS A 274 7.43 26.28 8.20
C LYS A 274 6.70 26.47 9.53
N LYS A 275 6.58 27.75 9.94
CA LYS A 275 5.84 28.14 11.15
C LYS A 275 4.34 28.21 10.90
#